data_81c423a48fb326031c7759c1e1870790
#
_entry.id   81c423a48fb326031c7759c1e1870790
#
_cell.length_a   1.000
_cell.length_b   1.000
_cell.length_c   1.000
_cell.angle_alpha   90.00
_cell.angle_beta   90.00
_cell.angle_gamma   90.00
#
_symmetry.space_group_name_H-M   'P 1'
#
loop_
_entity.id
_entity.type
_entity.pdbx_description
1 polymer ?
#
loop_
_entity_poly.entity_id
_entity_poly.type
_entity_poly.pdbx_seq_one_letter_code
_entity_poly.pdbx_strand_id
1 'polypeptide(L)'
;MRVFVSKSFDHRDRDINAYFERLMKVLGIEVVTAEEYTGEPISVRVERLLSGCDFLVGIYVIRYEDPSRDVMVTSQWLMRETYTAHGQGKDFIALVEHGVSDLGGLEIDRELIFFQRTSVRRMQDATVKFIQALRWHQII
;
A
#
# COMPACT_ATOMS: atom_id res chain seq x y z
N MET A 1 -2.94 -15.38 7.85
CA MET A 1 -3.55 -14.49 6.84
C MET A 1 -2.47 -13.99 5.89
N ARG A 2 -2.73 -14.06 4.60
CA ARG A 2 -1.81 -13.62 3.55
C ARG A 2 -2.24 -12.26 3.02
N VAL A 3 -1.32 -11.31 3.07
CA VAL A 3 -1.57 -9.92 2.66
C VAL A 3 -0.66 -9.57 1.50
N PHE A 4 -1.25 -9.12 0.40
CA PHE A 4 -0.49 -8.55 -0.70
C PHE A 4 -0.11 -7.12 -0.36
N VAL A 5 1.18 -6.80 -0.43
CA VAL A 5 1.68 -5.44 -0.18
C VAL A 5 2.01 -4.79 -1.51
N SER A 6 1.25 -3.75 -1.83
CA SER A 6 1.48 -2.90 -2.98
C SER A 6 2.38 -1.75 -2.56
N LYS A 7 3.55 -1.66 -3.16
CA LYS A 7 4.58 -0.70 -2.77
C LYS A 7 5.40 -0.23 -3.98
N SER A 8 6.04 0.93 -3.83
CA SER A 8 7.05 1.41 -4.78
C SER A 8 8.32 0.56 -4.70
N PHE A 9 8.92 0.24 -5.85
CA PHE A 9 10.22 -0.44 -5.91
C PHE A 9 11.40 0.53 -6.08
N ASP A 10 11.13 1.83 -6.03
CA ASP A 10 12.18 2.84 -6.06
C ASP A 10 13.03 2.75 -4.78
N HIS A 11 14.36 2.86 -4.94
CA HIS A 11 15.29 2.75 -3.81
C HIS A 11 15.06 3.83 -2.74
N ARG A 12 14.49 4.98 -3.10
CA ARG A 12 14.15 6.06 -2.15
C ARG A 12 13.09 5.65 -1.14
N ASP A 13 12.27 4.65 -1.48
CA ASP A 13 11.14 4.22 -0.66
C ASP A 13 11.44 2.93 0.11
N ARG A 14 12.67 2.43 0.01
CA ARG A 14 13.07 1.16 0.64
C ARG A 14 12.85 1.17 2.15
N ASP A 15 13.22 2.24 2.83
CA ASP A 15 13.14 2.31 4.30
C ASP A 15 11.69 2.37 4.78
N ILE A 16 10.83 3.15 4.12
CA ILE A 16 9.43 3.23 4.52
C ILE A 16 8.68 1.92 4.23
N ASN A 17 8.98 1.28 3.11
CA ASN A 17 8.41 -0.02 2.78
C ASN A 17 8.83 -1.07 3.82
N ALA A 18 10.12 -1.12 4.15
CA ALA A 18 10.66 -2.04 5.14
C ALA A 18 10.03 -1.84 6.53
N TYR A 19 9.77 -0.60 6.90
CA TYR A 19 9.14 -0.28 8.17
C TYR A 19 7.77 -0.98 8.32
N PHE A 20 6.89 -0.80 7.35
CA PHE A 20 5.55 -1.38 7.39
C PHE A 20 5.57 -2.89 7.17
N GLU A 21 6.43 -3.40 6.30
CA GLU A 21 6.55 -4.85 6.09
C GLU A 21 7.07 -5.57 7.33
N ARG A 22 8.06 -5.02 8.00
CA ARG A 22 8.59 -5.60 9.25
C ARG A 22 7.53 -5.59 10.35
N LEU A 23 6.76 -4.51 10.46
CA LEU A 23 5.65 -4.44 11.41
C LEU A 23 4.64 -5.56 11.15
N MET A 24 4.22 -5.75 9.90
CA MET A 24 3.29 -6.82 9.54
C MET A 24 3.86 -8.21 9.88
N LYS A 25 5.13 -8.47 9.57
CA LYS A 25 5.79 -9.75 9.85
C LYS A 25 5.85 -10.03 11.36
N VAL A 26 6.18 -9.00 12.16
CA VAL A 26 6.19 -9.14 13.63
C VAL A 26 4.79 -9.47 14.17
N LEU A 27 3.76 -8.96 13.51
CA LEU A 27 2.36 -9.25 13.87
C LEU A 27 1.86 -10.61 13.34
N GLY A 28 2.73 -11.40 12.72
CA GLY A 28 2.39 -12.74 12.24
C GLY A 28 1.70 -12.78 10.88
N ILE A 29 1.75 -11.69 10.12
CA ILE A 29 1.15 -11.61 8.79
C ILE A 29 2.13 -12.14 7.74
N GLU A 30 1.66 -13.02 6.85
CA GLU A 30 2.42 -13.45 5.69
C GLU A 30 2.35 -12.38 4.61
N VAL A 31 3.47 -11.74 4.33
CA VAL A 31 3.58 -10.66 3.34
C VAL A 31 3.93 -11.23 1.97
N VAL A 32 3.16 -10.86 0.97
CA VAL A 32 3.35 -11.24 -0.44
C VAL A 32 3.55 -9.97 -1.26
N THR A 33 4.57 -9.94 -2.12
CA THR A 33 4.85 -8.81 -3.02
C THR A 33 5.10 -9.32 -4.43
N ALA A 34 4.98 -8.44 -5.43
CA ALA A 34 5.27 -8.76 -6.83
C ALA A 34 6.74 -8.51 -7.21
N GLU A 35 7.64 -8.48 -6.23
CA GLU A 35 9.04 -8.10 -6.38
C GLU A 35 9.86 -9.13 -7.17
N GLU A 36 9.51 -10.42 -7.08
CA GLU A 36 10.27 -11.48 -7.70
C GLU A 36 10.03 -11.53 -9.21
N TYR A 37 11.13 -11.55 -9.98
CA TYR A 37 11.06 -11.70 -11.43
C TYR A 37 10.83 -13.17 -11.79
N THR A 38 9.76 -13.44 -12.54
CA THR A 38 9.37 -14.81 -12.95
C THR A 38 9.36 -15.02 -14.46
N GLY A 39 9.56 -13.95 -15.26
CA GLY A 39 9.41 -13.98 -16.70
C GLY A 39 7.99 -13.85 -17.21
N GLU A 40 7.00 -13.91 -16.33
CA GLU A 40 5.59 -13.66 -16.68
C GLU A 40 5.36 -12.18 -17.02
N PRO A 41 4.35 -11.85 -17.85
CA PRO A 41 3.86 -10.47 -17.89
C PRO A 41 3.47 -10.01 -16.48
N ILE A 42 3.88 -8.81 -16.11
CA ILE A 42 3.73 -8.33 -14.73
C ILE A 42 2.25 -8.26 -14.29
N SER A 43 1.35 -7.91 -15.20
CA SER A 43 -0.10 -7.88 -14.92
C SER A 43 -0.64 -9.26 -14.57
N VAL A 44 -0.18 -10.31 -15.25
CA VAL A 44 -0.56 -11.70 -14.98
C VAL A 44 -0.03 -12.15 -13.62
N ARG A 45 1.21 -11.82 -13.31
CA ARG A 45 1.82 -12.14 -12.01
C ARG A 45 1.09 -11.48 -10.85
N VAL A 46 0.78 -10.20 -10.96
CA VAL A 46 0.06 -9.45 -9.93
C VAL A 46 -1.33 -10.04 -9.70
N GLU A 47 -2.07 -10.32 -10.76
CA GLU A 47 -3.40 -10.93 -10.67
C GLU A 47 -3.34 -12.30 -9.97
N ARG A 48 -2.38 -13.13 -10.33
CA ARG A 48 -2.17 -14.44 -9.72
C ARG A 48 -1.81 -14.34 -8.23
N LEU A 49 -0.87 -13.46 -7.88
CA LEU A 49 -0.45 -13.28 -6.49
C LEU A 49 -1.58 -12.71 -5.63
N LEU A 50 -2.32 -11.74 -6.14
CA LEU A 50 -3.48 -11.18 -5.45
C LEU A 50 -4.56 -12.21 -5.22
N SER A 51 -4.83 -13.10 -6.17
CA SER A 51 -5.84 -14.14 -6.01
C SER A 51 -5.52 -15.12 -4.88
N GLY A 52 -4.24 -15.29 -4.55
CA GLY A 52 -3.77 -16.10 -3.42
C GLY A 52 -3.71 -15.37 -2.08
N CYS A 53 -4.09 -14.10 -2.03
CA CYS A 53 -4.08 -13.29 -0.82
C CYS A 53 -5.49 -13.01 -0.32
N ASP A 54 -5.60 -12.75 0.98
CA ASP A 54 -6.89 -12.44 1.62
C ASP A 54 -7.19 -10.94 1.59
N PHE A 55 -6.16 -10.12 1.51
CA PHE A 55 -6.25 -8.68 1.73
C PHE A 55 -5.11 -7.95 1.02
N LEU A 56 -5.30 -6.65 0.75
CA LEU A 56 -4.24 -5.78 0.21
C LEU A 56 -3.91 -4.67 1.20
N VAL A 57 -2.62 -4.40 1.37
CA VAL A 57 -2.12 -3.19 2.03
C VAL A 57 -1.34 -2.39 1.01
N GLY A 58 -1.78 -1.17 0.73
CA GLY A 58 -1.10 -0.26 -0.18
C GLY A 58 -0.27 0.78 0.58
N ILE A 59 0.96 0.99 0.13
CA ILE A 59 1.85 2.05 0.64
C ILE A 59 2.02 3.07 -0.48
N TYR A 60 1.21 4.13 -0.44
CA TYR A 60 1.13 5.13 -1.51
C TYR A 60 2.07 6.28 -1.19
N VAL A 61 3.22 6.28 -1.87
CA VAL A 61 4.26 7.28 -1.71
C VAL A 61 4.15 8.37 -2.76
N ILE A 62 4.71 9.55 -2.47
CA ILE A 62 4.82 10.62 -3.46
C ILE A 62 5.78 10.18 -4.55
N ARG A 63 5.31 10.18 -5.80
CA ARG A 63 6.11 9.81 -6.96
C ARG A 63 6.62 11.01 -7.72
N TYR A 64 5.72 11.93 -8.00
CA TYR A 64 6.04 13.17 -8.70
C TYR A 64 4.95 14.21 -8.45
N GLU A 65 5.32 15.47 -8.70
CA GLU A 65 4.37 16.57 -8.74
C GLU A 65 3.78 16.67 -10.15
N ASP A 66 2.47 16.82 -10.23
CA ASP A 66 1.80 17.11 -11.49
C ASP A 66 1.51 18.62 -11.57
N PRO A 67 2.37 19.41 -12.25
CA PRO A 67 2.23 20.87 -12.27
C PRO A 67 0.98 21.34 -13.02
N SER A 68 0.41 20.50 -13.91
CA SER A 68 -0.82 20.85 -14.65
C SER A 68 -2.06 20.86 -13.75
N ARG A 69 -2.04 20.11 -12.65
CA ARG A 69 -3.13 20.01 -11.68
C ARG A 69 -2.76 20.52 -10.29
N ASP A 70 -1.52 20.93 -10.10
CA ASP A 70 -0.97 21.34 -8.80
C ASP A 70 -1.20 20.30 -7.70
N VAL A 71 -0.95 19.03 -8.03
CA VAL A 71 -1.13 17.90 -7.11
C VAL A 71 0.11 17.01 -7.09
N MET A 72 0.33 16.36 -5.93
CA MET A 72 1.33 15.32 -5.77
C MET A 72 0.67 13.96 -5.99
N VAL A 73 1.22 13.16 -6.87
CA VAL A 73 0.62 11.87 -7.25
C VAL A 73 1.50 10.69 -6.85
N THR A 74 0.86 9.58 -6.58
CA THR A 74 1.54 8.30 -6.38
C THR A 74 1.76 7.57 -7.70
N SER A 75 2.45 6.45 -7.66
CA SER A 75 2.70 5.63 -8.85
C SER A 75 1.40 5.08 -9.43
N GLN A 76 1.24 5.17 -10.75
CA GLN A 76 0.13 4.52 -11.46
C GLN A 76 0.11 3.01 -11.24
N TRP A 77 1.28 2.41 -11.05
CA TRP A 77 1.42 0.99 -10.75
C TRP A 77 0.72 0.61 -9.44
N LEU A 78 0.94 1.39 -8.37
CA LEU A 78 0.27 1.17 -7.09
C LEU A 78 -1.25 1.25 -7.21
N MET A 79 -1.74 2.22 -7.97
CA MET A 79 -3.17 2.37 -8.22
C MET A 79 -3.73 1.18 -9.00
N ARG A 80 -3.01 0.69 -9.99
CA ARG A 80 -3.38 -0.47 -10.79
C ARG A 80 -3.54 -1.73 -9.95
N GLU A 81 -2.60 -2.00 -9.05
CA GLU A 81 -2.67 -3.13 -8.13
C GLU A 81 -3.90 -3.03 -7.22
N THR A 82 -4.18 -1.82 -6.71
CA THR A 82 -5.35 -1.57 -5.86
C THR A 82 -6.66 -1.82 -6.62
N TYR A 83 -6.78 -1.34 -7.86
CA TYR A 83 -7.96 -1.59 -8.69
C TYR A 83 -8.12 -3.07 -9.03
N THR A 84 -7.01 -3.78 -9.27
CA THR A 84 -7.05 -5.22 -9.52
C THR A 84 -7.57 -5.97 -8.30
N ALA A 85 -7.10 -5.64 -7.09
CA ALA A 85 -7.58 -6.23 -5.85
C ALA A 85 -9.07 -5.95 -5.65
N HIS A 86 -9.51 -4.72 -5.87
CA HIS A 86 -10.92 -4.35 -5.77
C HIS A 86 -11.79 -5.17 -6.75
N GLY A 87 -11.33 -5.34 -7.98
CA GLY A 87 -12.01 -6.15 -8.99
C GLY A 87 -12.12 -7.63 -8.61
N GLN A 88 -11.22 -8.14 -7.76
CA GLN A 88 -11.28 -9.50 -7.21
C GLN A 88 -12.10 -9.57 -5.90
N GLY A 89 -12.76 -8.50 -5.49
CA GLY A 89 -13.52 -8.45 -4.26
C GLY A 89 -12.67 -8.40 -2.99
N LYS A 90 -11.39 -8.07 -3.10
CA LYS A 90 -10.50 -7.91 -1.95
C LYS A 90 -10.69 -6.53 -1.34
N ASP A 91 -10.67 -6.47 -0.03
CA ASP A 91 -10.62 -5.20 0.69
C ASP A 91 -9.17 -4.75 0.88
N PHE A 92 -8.98 -3.49 1.27
CA PHE A 92 -7.62 -2.96 1.41
C PHE A 92 -7.52 -1.89 2.50
N ILE A 93 -6.29 -1.72 3.00
CA ILE A 93 -5.89 -0.61 3.87
C ILE A 93 -4.91 0.26 3.07
N ALA A 94 -5.14 1.57 3.09
CA ALA A 94 -4.28 2.54 2.41
C ALA A 94 -3.43 3.31 3.41
N LEU A 95 -2.11 3.12 3.31
CA LEU A 95 -1.09 3.91 4.00
C LEU A 95 -0.60 4.96 3.00
N VAL A 96 -0.85 6.23 3.27
CA VAL A 96 -0.66 7.30 2.28
C VAL A 96 0.35 8.30 2.79
N GLU A 97 1.38 8.58 2.00
CA GLU A 97 2.36 9.61 2.35
C GLU A 97 1.69 10.98 2.37
N HIS A 98 1.92 11.74 3.44
CA HIS A 98 1.39 13.09 3.57
C HIS A 98 1.82 13.95 2.39
N GLY A 99 0.85 14.55 1.72
CA GLY A 99 1.06 15.31 0.49
C GLY A 99 0.53 14.64 -0.77
N VAL A 100 0.33 13.32 -0.78
CA VAL A 100 -0.34 12.65 -1.90
C VAL A 100 -1.81 13.08 -1.89
N SER A 101 -2.27 13.68 -2.98
CA SER A 101 -3.61 14.26 -3.05
C SER A 101 -4.51 13.65 -4.12
N ASP A 102 -3.96 12.82 -5.00
CA ASP A 102 -4.72 12.17 -6.06
C ASP A 102 -4.57 10.64 -5.97
N LEU A 103 -5.61 9.99 -5.49
CA LEU A 103 -5.72 8.53 -5.39
C LEU A 103 -6.80 7.97 -6.31
N GLY A 104 -7.16 8.72 -7.38
CA GLY A 104 -8.09 8.24 -8.39
C GLY A 104 -9.49 7.92 -7.87
N GLY A 105 -9.94 8.61 -6.81
CA GLY A 105 -11.26 8.40 -6.22
C GLY A 105 -11.34 7.29 -5.17
N LEU A 106 -10.25 6.57 -4.89
CA LEU A 106 -10.25 5.52 -3.86
C LEU A 106 -10.49 6.08 -2.47
N GLU A 107 -10.21 7.35 -2.23
CA GLU A 107 -10.40 8.04 -0.97
C GLU A 107 -11.87 8.24 -0.60
N ILE A 108 -12.82 8.04 -1.52
CA ILE A 108 -14.24 8.30 -1.28
C ILE A 108 -14.82 7.31 -0.28
N ASP A 109 -14.46 6.03 -0.38
CA ASP A 109 -15.03 4.96 0.45
C ASP A 109 -14.07 4.41 1.49
N ARG A 110 -12.89 5.02 1.64
CA ARG A 110 -11.86 4.46 2.52
C ARG A 110 -11.30 5.52 3.44
N GLU A 111 -11.13 5.15 4.69
CA GLU A 111 -10.36 5.93 5.63
C GLU A 111 -8.87 5.74 5.33
N LEU A 112 -8.20 6.85 5.02
CA LEU A 112 -6.78 6.82 4.69
C LEU A 112 -5.95 6.99 5.96
N ILE A 113 -4.85 6.25 6.05
CA ILE A 113 -3.89 6.37 7.14
C ILE A 113 -2.68 7.14 6.61
N PHE A 114 -2.55 8.40 7.02
CA PHE A 114 -1.47 9.26 6.56
C PHE A 114 -0.20 9.08 7.39
N PHE A 115 0.93 8.96 6.72
CA PHE A 115 2.24 8.94 7.34
C PHE A 115 3.13 10.05 6.77
N GLN A 116 4.16 10.41 7.51
CA GLN A 116 5.21 11.34 7.05
C GLN A 116 6.54 10.81 7.56
N ARG A 117 7.38 10.33 6.64
CA ARG A 117 8.62 9.62 6.99
C ARG A 117 9.65 10.49 7.71
N THR A 118 9.51 11.83 7.64
CA THR A 118 10.40 12.77 8.34
C THR A 118 9.87 13.20 9.71
N SER A 119 8.71 12.70 10.12
CA SER A 119 8.08 13.08 11.40
C SER A 119 7.86 11.84 12.26
N VAL A 120 8.58 11.76 13.38
CA VAL A 120 8.43 10.66 14.35
C VAL A 120 6.99 10.59 14.87
N ARG A 121 6.40 11.72 15.20
CA ARG A 121 5.03 11.78 15.72
C ARG A 121 4.02 11.25 14.72
N ARG A 122 4.14 11.63 13.44
CA ARG A 122 3.22 11.16 12.39
C ARG A 122 3.42 9.68 12.06
N MET A 123 4.66 9.19 12.15
CA MET A 123 4.93 7.75 11.99
C MET A 123 4.32 6.94 13.14
N GLN A 124 4.43 7.43 14.37
CA GLN A 124 3.81 6.77 15.53
C GLN A 124 2.29 6.73 15.41
N ASP A 125 1.66 7.84 15.02
CA ASP A 125 0.22 7.92 14.82
C ASP A 125 -0.25 6.96 13.72
N ALA A 126 0.44 6.95 12.59
CA ALA A 126 0.15 6.04 11.49
C ALA A 126 0.29 4.57 11.91
N THR A 127 1.30 4.24 12.69
CA THR A 127 1.52 2.88 13.22
C THR A 127 0.34 2.42 14.07
N VAL A 128 -0.11 3.27 15.00
CA VAL A 128 -1.25 2.95 15.87
C VAL A 128 -2.52 2.75 15.05
N LYS A 129 -2.82 3.65 14.12
CA LYS A 129 -3.98 3.56 13.25
C LYS A 129 -3.93 2.32 12.35
N PHE A 130 -2.74 1.97 11.87
CA PHE A 130 -2.56 0.78 11.05
C PHE A 130 -2.86 -0.50 11.84
N ILE A 131 -2.35 -0.61 13.06
CA ILE A 131 -2.65 -1.75 13.92
C ILE A 131 -4.15 -1.83 14.22
N GLN A 132 -4.81 -0.70 14.49
CA GLN A 132 -6.25 -0.65 14.69
C GLN A 132 -7.01 -1.13 13.46
N ALA A 133 -6.60 -0.71 12.27
CA ALA A 133 -7.21 -1.15 11.02
C ALA A 133 -7.04 -2.66 10.78
N LEU A 134 -5.83 -3.18 11.04
CA LEU A 134 -5.58 -4.62 10.94
C LEU A 134 -6.46 -5.44 11.87
N ARG A 135 -6.71 -4.94 13.07
CA ARG A 135 -7.67 -5.57 14.02
C ARG A 135 -9.10 -5.49 13.54
N TRP A 136 -9.51 -4.32 13.07
CA TRP A 136 -10.88 -4.13 12.56
C TRP A 136 -11.19 -5.11 11.43
N HIS A 137 -10.26 -5.29 10.50
CA HIS A 137 -10.40 -6.23 9.40
C HIS A 137 -10.09 -7.68 9.78
N GLN A 138 -9.84 -7.96 11.05
CA GLN A 138 -9.54 -9.30 11.57
C GLN A 138 -8.32 -9.95 10.91
N ILE A 139 -7.35 -9.14 10.51
CA ILE A 139 -6.09 -9.61 9.95
C ILE A 139 -5.15 -10.08 11.06
N ILE A 140 -5.28 -9.48 12.22
CA ILE A 140 -4.55 -9.88 13.43
C ILE A 140 -5.49 -10.05 14.61
#